data_23312de578b1bf30380be5766b365205
#
_entry.id   23312de578b1bf30380be5766b365205
#
_cell.length_a   1.000
_cell.length_b   1.000
_cell.length_c   1.000
_cell.angle_alpha   90.00
_cell.angle_beta   90.00
_cell.angle_gamma   90.00
#
_symmetry.space_group_name_H-M   'P 1'
#
loop_
_entity.id
_entity.type
_entity.pdbx_description
1 polymer ?
#
loop_
_entity_poly.entity_id
_entity_poly.type
_entity_poly.pdbx_seq_one_letter_code
_entity_poly.pdbx_strand_id
1 'polypeptide(L)'
;NYTVNVNAGIKNSWGDLLDKGFAANINFENRMPSVKIHGKGNILPNSGRLVLPFEAINLNAVDISIIKIFENNVPQFLQENSLGGNTELRRVGKPIVQKTLRLDDDKTLDLRKKQHFSLDIDKFLKTEQGAIYRVTIGFRPEYSLYLSSDTTAKADDDSEEDYYSDYERSSVDDDDEFWNRYDTYYPFGYNWERRDDPTSKSYYNKDRWATRNIIASNIGLTAKRGNDNSMLVAVSNILTTEPMSGVELEVRDYQQTIISTSKSGSDGFATVDLKRKPFLLIARKGNERGYLKLDDGSSLALSRFDVSGEEVKNGIKGFIFGERGVWRPGDTMYLNFIVEDKEGKLPKDHPVEFSLFTPQGQLYKHTVQSDAPDGFYLFKTNTDASAPTGNWLAKIKVGGASFEKRIKVETVMPNRLKINIDFGKDAVLGEGNPNTGAINAKWLFGAPGKNLKAKIDASLYSRGTVFPKFAGFERLLAVEIGGRFRS
;
A
#
# COMPACT_ATOMS: atom_id res chain seq x y z
N ASN A 1 -17.04 3.00 -31.88
CA ASN A 1 -16.65 1.80 -32.62
C ASN A 1 -15.78 2.22 -33.81
N TYR A 2 -14.62 1.59 -33.97
CA TYR A 2 -13.71 1.81 -35.08
C TYR A 2 -13.51 0.49 -35.80
N THR A 3 -13.59 0.52 -37.13
CA THR A 3 -13.23 -0.62 -37.96
C THR A 3 -11.82 -0.38 -38.49
N VAL A 4 -10.89 -1.23 -38.11
CA VAL A 4 -9.53 -1.22 -38.63
C VAL A 4 -9.46 -2.25 -39.77
N ASN A 5 -9.26 -1.77 -40.98
CA ASN A 5 -9.07 -2.59 -42.17
C ASN A 5 -7.58 -2.69 -42.48
N VAL A 6 -7.06 -3.87 -42.52
CA VAL A 6 -5.68 -4.15 -42.95
C VAL A 6 -5.74 -4.89 -44.27
N ASN A 7 -5.25 -4.25 -45.33
CA ASN A 7 -5.30 -4.84 -46.68
C ASN A 7 -4.22 -5.91 -46.87
N ALA A 8 -4.51 -6.90 -47.71
CA ALA A 8 -3.49 -7.85 -48.19
C ALA A 8 -2.34 -7.10 -48.89
N GLY A 9 -1.17 -7.69 -48.90
CA GLY A 9 0.02 -7.16 -49.54
C GLY A 9 0.89 -6.21 -48.69
N ILE A 10 0.54 -5.97 -47.41
CA ILE A 10 1.42 -5.24 -46.49
C ILE A 10 2.64 -6.10 -46.19
N LYS A 11 3.83 -5.53 -46.41
CA LYS A 11 5.12 -6.16 -46.06
C LYS A 11 5.50 -5.88 -44.60
N ASN A 12 5.95 -6.93 -43.90
CA ASN A 12 6.62 -6.75 -42.62
C ASN A 12 8.10 -6.35 -42.82
N SER A 13 8.81 -6.04 -41.73
CA SER A 13 10.24 -5.64 -41.77
C SER A 13 11.19 -6.75 -42.23
N TRP A 14 10.71 -7.98 -42.40
CA TRP A 14 11.46 -9.14 -42.89
C TRP A 14 11.12 -9.53 -44.32
N GLY A 15 10.21 -8.77 -44.96
CA GLY A 15 9.85 -8.97 -46.37
C GLY A 15 8.67 -9.93 -46.61
N ASP A 16 8.09 -10.51 -45.56
CA ASP A 16 6.91 -11.39 -45.71
C ASP A 16 5.66 -10.51 -46.01
N LEU A 17 4.83 -11.02 -46.86
CA LEU A 17 3.58 -10.36 -47.26
C LEU A 17 2.40 -10.88 -46.45
N LEU A 18 1.46 -10.02 -46.13
CA LEU A 18 0.17 -10.40 -45.58
C LEU A 18 -0.71 -10.94 -46.72
N ASP A 19 -0.93 -12.28 -46.73
CA ASP A 19 -1.64 -12.95 -47.81
C ASP A 19 -3.11 -12.56 -47.94
N LYS A 20 -3.77 -12.34 -46.81
CA LYS A 20 -5.19 -11.93 -46.74
C LYS A 20 -5.36 -10.74 -45.86
N GLY A 21 -6.10 -9.74 -46.35
CA GLY A 21 -6.54 -8.65 -45.51
C GLY A 21 -7.47 -9.13 -44.40
N PHE A 22 -7.52 -8.39 -43.31
CA PHE A 22 -8.51 -8.61 -42.27
C PHE A 22 -9.13 -7.31 -41.79
N ALA A 23 -10.35 -7.40 -41.28
CA ALA A 23 -11.04 -6.28 -40.67
C ALA A 23 -11.29 -6.64 -39.19
N ALA A 24 -10.97 -5.72 -38.30
CA ALA A 24 -11.27 -5.85 -36.89
C ALA A 24 -12.07 -4.65 -36.41
N ASN A 25 -13.17 -4.91 -35.71
CA ASN A 25 -13.91 -3.86 -35.00
C ASN A 25 -13.30 -3.69 -33.61
N ILE A 26 -12.84 -2.48 -33.34
CA ILE A 26 -12.31 -2.09 -32.04
C ILE A 26 -13.36 -1.22 -31.35
N ASN A 27 -13.90 -1.73 -30.27
CA ASN A 27 -14.81 -1.00 -29.41
C ASN A 27 -13.99 -0.44 -28.25
N PHE A 28 -13.97 0.87 -28.11
CA PHE A 28 -13.45 1.51 -26.92
C PHE A 28 -14.62 1.63 -25.94
N GLU A 29 -14.50 0.98 -24.80
CA GLU A 29 -15.45 1.18 -23.72
C GLU A 29 -15.34 2.61 -23.19
N ASN A 30 -16.49 3.25 -23.00
CA ASN A 30 -16.54 4.53 -22.32
C ASN A 30 -16.12 4.32 -20.86
N ARG A 31 -15.24 5.18 -20.37
CA ARG A 31 -14.86 5.14 -18.95
C ARG A 31 -16.04 5.53 -18.08
N MET A 32 -16.28 4.76 -17.04
CA MET A 32 -17.36 5.03 -16.10
C MET A 32 -17.10 6.31 -15.31
N PRO A 33 -18.13 7.08 -14.94
CA PRO A 33 -18.01 8.22 -14.05
C PRO A 33 -17.37 7.81 -12.72
N SER A 34 -16.36 8.53 -12.29
CA SER A 34 -15.69 8.21 -11.04
C SER A 34 -14.94 9.40 -10.46
N VAL A 35 -14.76 9.37 -9.14
CA VAL A 35 -13.91 10.28 -8.40
C VAL A 35 -12.93 9.49 -7.54
N LYS A 36 -11.74 10.05 -7.32
CA LYS A 36 -10.72 9.44 -6.47
C LYS A 36 -9.85 10.49 -5.83
N ILE A 37 -9.70 10.45 -4.52
CA ILE A 37 -8.77 11.31 -3.80
C ILE A 37 -7.35 10.70 -3.87
N HIS A 38 -6.37 11.51 -4.26
CA HIS A 38 -4.97 11.08 -4.36
C HIS A 38 -4.24 11.12 -3.02
N GLY A 39 -3.26 10.22 -2.91
CA GLY A 39 -2.42 10.07 -1.73
C GLY A 39 -3.02 9.11 -0.70
N LYS A 40 -2.23 8.79 0.30
CA LYS A 40 -2.59 7.96 1.45
C LYS A 40 -2.22 8.73 2.72
N GLY A 41 -2.99 8.57 3.77
CA GLY A 41 -2.74 9.23 5.05
C GLY A 41 -3.75 10.32 5.38
N ASN A 42 -3.80 10.63 6.67
CA ASN A 42 -4.79 11.52 7.26
C ASN A 42 -4.18 12.86 7.70
N ILE A 43 -2.86 12.95 7.78
CA ILE A 43 -2.17 14.17 8.18
C ILE A 43 -1.74 14.92 6.93
N LEU A 44 -2.23 16.15 6.79
CA LEU A 44 -1.77 17.09 5.77
C LEU A 44 -0.90 18.16 6.45
N PRO A 45 0.33 18.36 5.95
CA PRO A 45 1.20 19.40 6.45
C PRO A 45 0.54 20.78 6.32
N ASN A 46 0.66 21.58 7.35
CA ASN A 46 0.19 22.97 7.33
C ASN A 46 1.22 23.85 6.60
N SER A 47 1.16 23.82 5.28
CA SER A 47 2.02 24.63 4.38
C SER A 47 1.41 26.01 4.05
N GLY A 48 0.41 26.45 4.82
CA GLY A 48 -0.32 27.70 4.59
C GLY A 48 -1.54 27.56 3.68
N ARG A 49 -1.76 26.42 3.05
CA ARG A 49 -2.96 26.08 2.28
C ARG A 49 -3.25 24.58 2.38
N LEU A 50 -4.47 24.26 2.76
CA LEU A 50 -4.92 22.88 2.89
C LEU A 50 -5.55 22.41 1.57
N VAL A 51 -4.76 21.77 0.73
CA VAL A 51 -5.17 21.34 -0.61
C VAL A 51 -5.26 19.82 -0.69
N LEU A 52 -6.41 19.31 -1.14
CA LEU A 52 -6.67 17.90 -1.34
C LEU A 52 -6.74 17.59 -2.84
N PRO A 53 -5.74 16.90 -3.42
CA PRO A 53 -5.76 16.55 -4.83
C PRO A 53 -6.72 15.37 -5.08
N PHE A 54 -7.53 15.48 -6.14
CA PHE A 54 -8.42 14.41 -6.58
C PHE A 54 -8.46 14.30 -8.10
N GLU A 55 -8.93 13.17 -8.60
CA GLU A 55 -9.21 12.94 -10.01
C GLU A 55 -10.70 12.71 -10.22
N ALA A 56 -11.20 13.16 -11.36
CA ALA A 56 -12.55 12.87 -11.83
C ALA A 56 -12.54 12.46 -13.29
N ILE A 57 -13.50 11.63 -13.68
CA ILE A 57 -13.69 11.13 -15.04
C ILE A 57 -15.19 11.16 -15.35
N ASN A 58 -15.56 11.64 -16.54
CA ASN A 58 -16.93 11.66 -17.03
C ASN A 58 -17.93 12.40 -16.11
N LEU A 59 -17.47 13.47 -15.45
CA LEU A 59 -18.28 14.29 -14.56
C LEU A 59 -18.07 15.77 -14.86
N ASN A 60 -19.15 16.55 -14.89
CA ASN A 60 -19.10 18.02 -15.02
C ASN A 60 -19.14 18.76 -13.69
N ALA A 61 -19.50 18.06 -12.61
CA ALA A 61 -19.53 18.58 -11.26
C ALA A 61 -19.32 17.47 -10.22
N VAL A 62 -19.02 17.85 -9.00
CA VAL A 62 -18.96 16.96 -7.80
C VAL A 62 -19.57 17.67 -6.60
N ASP A 63 -20.12 16.89 -5.68
CA ASP A 63 -20.61 17.40 -4.41
C ASP A 63 -19.53 17.25 -3.34
N ILE A 64 -19.25 18.33 -2.65
CA ILE A 64 -18.30 18.40 -1.55
C ILE A 64 -19.08 18.47 -0.24
N SER A 65 -18.86 17.49 0.62
CA SER A 65 -19.38 17.51 2.00
C SER A 65 -18.23 17.41 2.98
N ILE A 66 -18.25 18.24 4.03
CA ILE A 66 -17.25 18.23 5.08
C ILE A 66 -17.92 18.14 6.44
N ILE A 67 -17.57 17.09 7.19
CA ILE A 67 -17.90 16.93 8.60
C ILE A 67 -16.68 17.31 9.42
N LYS A 68 -16.84 18.19 10.40
CA LYS A 68 -15.81 18.57 11.36
C LYS A 68 -15.97 17.74 12.63
N ILE A 69 -14.93 17.01 13.02
CA ILE A 69 -14.78 16.42 14.35
C ILE A 69 -13.99 17.42 15.19
N PHE A 70 -14.61 17.93 16.24
CA PHE A 70 -14.02 18.96 17.08
C PHE A 70 -12.80 18.47 17.85
N GLU A 71 -11.80 19.30 18.08
CA GLU A 71 -10.57 18.96 18.81
C GLU A 71 -10.84 18.20 20.11
N ASN A 72 -11.80 18.71 20.91
CA ASN A 72 -12.15 18.11 22.19
C ASN A 72 -12.79 16.73 22.07
N ASN A 73 -13.37 16.40 20.92
CA ASN A 73 -14.04 15.12 20.66
C ASN A 73 -13.10 14.12 19.96
N VAL A 74 -11.92 14.54 19.51
CA VAL A 74 -10.97 13.62 18.85
C VAL A 74 -10.59 12.44 19.75
N PRO A 75 -10.32 12.61 21.04
CA PRO A 75 -10.04 11.49 21.91
C PRO A 75 -11.18 10.46 21.97
N GLN A 76 -12.44 10.92 22.05
CA GLN A 76 -13.62 10.06 22.02
C GLN A 76 -13.80 9.39 20.66
N PHE A 77 -13.60 10.13 19.57
CA PHE A 77 -13.62 9.57 18.22
C PHE A 77 -12.61 8.43 18.06
N LEU A 78 -11.42 8.56 18.58
CA LEU A 78 -10.35 7.56 18.48
C LEU A 78 -10.58 6.32 19.33
N GLN A 79 -11.51 6.33 20.29
CA GLN A 79 -11.90 5.11 21.02
C GLN A 79 -12.50 4.07 20.10
N GLU A 80 -13.37 4.49 19.16
CA GLU A 80 -14.06 3.59 18.23
C GLU A 80 -13.39 3.55 16.83
N ASN A 81 -12.56 4.54 16.52
CA ASN A 81 -12.03 4.76 15.19
C ASN A 81 -10.49 4.77 15.16
N SER A 82 -9.92 4.51 13.98
CA SER A 82 -8.63 5.04 13.59
C SER A 82 -8.78 6.49 13.10
N LEU A 83 -7.68 7.19 12.81
CA LEU A 83 -7.75 8.53 12.22
C LEU A 83 -8.57 8.60 10.92
N GLY A 84 -8.64 7.50 10.17
CA GLY A 84 -9.41 7.39 8.92
C GLY A 84 -10.82 6.84 9.09
N GLY A 85 -11.25 6.51 10.31
CA GLY A 85 -12.54 5.87 10.58
C GLY A 85 -13.76 6.79 10.40
N ASN A 86 -14.95 6.20 10.52
CA ASN A 86 -16.22 6.89 10.28
C ASN A 86 -17.36 6.41 11.17
N THR A 87 -17.07 5.65 12.19
CA THR A 87 -18.09 5.12 13.12
C THR A 87 -18.57 6.22 14.06
N GLU A 88 -19.88 6.31 14.30
CA GLU A 88 -20.52 7.21 15.28
C GLU A 88 -20.18 8.70 15.11
N LEU A 89 -20.07 9.17 13.87
CA LEU A 89 -19.65 10.54 13.56
C LEU A 89 -20.61 11.59 14.13
N ARG A 90 -21.92 11.32 14.16
CA ARG A 90 -22.96 12.20 14.72
C ARG A 90 -22.69 12.56 16.17
N ARG A 91 -22.03 11.69 16.93
CA ARG A 91 -21.71 11.93 18.36
C ARG A 91 -20.54 12.87 18.58
N VAL A 92 -19.66 13.01 17.61
CA VAL A 92 -18.35 13.67 17.78
C VAL A 92 -18.12 14.83 16.81
N GLY A 93 -18.91 14.90 15.74
CA GLY A 93 -18.72 15.86 14.66
C GLY A 93 -20.01 16.57 14.24
N LYS A 94 -19.82 17.62 13.43
CA LYS A 94 -20.89 18.40 12.82
C LYS A 94 -20.62 18.59 11.33
N PRO A 95 -21.64 18.48 10.45
CA PRO A 95 -21.53 18.90 9.07
C PRO A 95 -21.34 20.42 9.01
N ILE A 96 -20.37 20.89 8.24
CA ILE A 96 -20.03 22.32 8.16
C ILE A 96 -19.98 22.84 6.73
N VAL A 97 -19.89 21.96 5.73
CA VAL A 97 -19.88 22.33 4.32
C VAL A 97 -20.70 21.32 3.54
N GLN A 98 -21.60 21.83 2.69
CA GLN A 98 -22.23 21.11 1.60
C GLN A 98 -22.26 22.04 0.39
N LYS A 99 -21.51 21.72 -0.67
CA LYS A 99 -21.42 22.56 -1.87
C LYS A 99 -21.15 21.72 -3.09
N THR A 100 -21.73 22.11 -4.21
CA THR A 100 -21.40 21.59 -5.51
C THR A 100 -20.23 22.35 -6.11
N LEU A 101 -19.23 21.63 -6.58
CA LEU A 101 -18.07 22.17 -7.28
C LEU A 101 -18.18 21.85 -8.77
N ARG A 102 -18.25 22.87 -9.61
CA ARG A 102 -18.22 22.72 -11.06
C ARG A 102 -16.80 22.34 -11.51
N LEU A 103 -16.71 21.39 -12.44
CA LEU A 103 -15.44 20.93 -13.02
C LEU A 103 -15.28 21.42 -14.45
N ASP A 104 -16.34 21.94 -15.05
CA ASP A 104 -16.43 22.41 -16.43
C ASP A 104 -16.20 23.92 -16.61
N ASP A 105 -15.71 24.60 -15.60
CA ASP A 105 -15.36 26.02 -15.66
C ASP A 105 -14.24 26.28 -16.67
N ASP A 106 -13.25 25.39 -16.72
CA ASP A 106 -12.21 25.39 -17.75
C ASP A 106 -12.67 24.60 -18.98
N LYS A 107 -13.12 25.30 -20.02
CA LYS A 107 -13.61 24.71 -21.27
C LYS A 107 -12.52 24.02 -22.10
N THR A 108 -11.25 24.13 -21.73
CA THR A 108 -10.15 23.45 -22.41
C THR A 108 -9.97 22.00 -21.95
N LEU A 109 -10.55 21.62 -20.81
CA LEU A 109 -10.46 20.29 -20.25
C LEU A 109 -11.42 19.31 -20.93
N ASP A 110 -10.91 18.17 -21.36
CA ASP A 110 -11.73 17.04 -21.80
C ASP A 110 -12.13 16.18 -20.59
N LEU A 111 -13.28 16.51 -19.99
CA LEU A 111 -13.78 15.84 -18.79
C LEU A 111 -14.17 14.36 -19.02
N ARG A 112 -14.23 13.89 -20.24
CA ARG A 112 -14.41 12.47 -20.56
C ARG A 112 -13.15 11.65 -20.32
N LYS A 113 -12.02 12.32 -20.17
CA LYS A 113 -10.75 11.73 -19.76
C LYS A 113 -10.50 11.98 -18.27
N LYS A 114 -9.55 11.23 -17.74
CA LYS A 114 -9.05 11.45 -16.39
C LYS A 114 -8.47 12.87 -16.29
N GLN A 115 -9.04 13.67 -15.41
CA GLN A 115 -8.57 15.01 -15.10
C GLN A 115 -8.21 15.10 -13.62
N HIS A 116 -7.20 15.90 -13.32
CA HIS A 116 -6.71 16.13 -11.96
C HIS A 116 -7.14 17.50 -11.48
N PHE A 117 -7.74 17.53 -10.31
CA PHE A 117 -8.23 18.73 -9.65
C PHE A 117 -7.60 18.91 -8.28
N SER A 118 -7.68 20.11 -7.76
CA SER A 118 -7.21 20.46 -6.43
C SER A 118 -8.33 21.11 -5.64
N LEU A 119 -8.80 20.43 -4.59
CA LEU A 119 -9.78 20.98 -3.66
C LEU A 119 -9.05 21.79 -2.59
N ASP A 120 -9.15 23.09 -2.66
CA ASP A 120 -8.62 24.03 -1.66
C ASP A 120 -9.64 24.17 -0.53
N ILE A 121 -9.38 23.49 0.59
CA ILE A 121 -10.29 23.43 1.74
C ILE A 121 -10.46 24.81 2.38
N ASP A 122 -9.41 25.65 2.38
CA ASP A 122 -9.44 26.97 3.00
C ASP A 122 -10.38 27.94 2.27
N LYS A 123 -10.78 27.63 1.03
CA LYS A 123 -11.83 28.38 0.32
C LYS A 123 -13.24 28.11 0.86
N PHE A 124 -13.45 26.98 1.51
CA PHE A 124 -14.77 26.58 2.01
C PHE A 124 -14.95 26.87 3.49
N LEU A 125 -13.86 26.81 4.26
CA LEU A 125 -13.90 27.00 5.70
C LEU A 125 -12.55 27.48 6.22
N LYS A 126 -12.56 28.16 7.37
CA LYS A 126 -11.35 28.43 8.15
C LYS A 126 -11.03 27.20 8.98
N THR A 127 -9.90 26.57 8.67
CA THR A 127 -9.50 25.36 9.38
C THR A 127 -9.10 25.68 10.83
N GLU A 128 -9.60 24.89 11.78
CA GLU A 128 -9.16 24.88 13.17
C GLU A 128 -8.13 23.79 13.36
N GLN A 129 -7.04 24.16 13.98
CA GLN A 129 -5.96 23.21 14.24
C GLN A 129 -6.39 22.21 15.31
N GLY A 130 -6.01 20.93 15.09
CA GLY A 130 -6.39 19.84 15.98
C GLY A 130 -7.76 19.23 15.72
N ALA A 131 -8.61 19.86 14.89
CA ALA A 131 -9.82 19.23 14.42
C ALA A 131 -9.54 18.24 13.27
N ILE A 132 -10.39 17.23 13.14
CA ILE A 132 -10.37 16.32 12.00
C ILE A 132 -11.51 16.72 11.06
N TYR A 133 -11.21 16.84 9.78
CA TYR A 133 -12.18 17.13 8.73
C TYR A 133 -12.39 15.90 7.87
N ARG A 134 -13.60 15.34 7.89
CA ARG A 134 -13.99 14.29 6.98
C ARG A 134 -14.50 14.90 5.70
N VAL A 135 -13.68 14.86 4.65
CA VAL A 135 -13.99 15.37 3.32
C VAL A 135 -14.55 14.25 2.48
N THR A 136 -15.74 14.43 1.94
CA THR A 136 -16.38 13.52 0.98
C THR A 136 -16.55 14.22 -0.35
N ILE A 137 -16.15 13.56 -1.43
CA ILE A 137 -16.38 13.99 -2.81
C ILE A 137 -17.33 12.98 -3.43
N GLY A 138 -18.58 13.39 -3.60
CA GLY A 138 -19.64 12.60 -4.18
C GLY A 138 -19.98 13.06 -5.61
N PHE A 139 -20.80 12.29 -6.30
CA PHE A 139 -21.34 12.69 -7.60
C PHE A 139 -22.72 12.05 -7.82
N ARG A 140 -23.50 12.68 -8.67
CA ARG A 140 -24.90 12.34 -8.97
C ARG A 140 -25.08 12.04 -10.45
N PRO A 141 -26.21 11.40 -10.86
CA PRO A 141 -26.52 11.14 -12.27
C PRO A 141 -26.46 12.38 -13.15
N GLU A 142 -26.94 13.55 -12.65
CA GLU A 142 -27.03 14.82 -13.38
C GLU A 142 -25.65 15.36 -13.78
N TYR A 143 -24.58 14.94 -13.07
CA TYR A 143 -23.21 15.37 -13.36
C TYR A 143 -22.51 14.49 -14.37
N SER A 144 -23.15 13.39 -14.77
CA SER A 144 -22.55 12.39 -15.63
C SER A 144 -22.46 12.85 -17.08
N LEU A 145 -21.28 12.69 -17.66
CA LEU A 145 -21.02 12.83 -19.10
C LEU A 145 -20.94 11.49 -19.83
N TYR A 146 -21.34 10.41 -19.15
CA TYR A 146 -21.34 9.08 -19.70
C TYR A 146 -22.39 8.96 -20.81
N LEU A 147 -21.94 8.64 -22.02
CA LEU A 147 -22.83 8.45 -23.17
C LEU A 147 -23.32 7.00 -23.17
N SER A 148 -24.63 6.82 -23.00
CA SER A 148 -25.27 5.54 -23.29
C SER A 148 -25.25 5.29 -24.80
N SER A 149 -24.88 4.08 -25.21
CA SER A 149 -25.01 3.64 -26.61
C SER A 149 -26.48 3.38 -26.99
N ASP A 150 -27.36 3.22 -25.99
CA ASP A 150 -28.78 3.02 -26.14
C ASP A 150 -29.55 4.33 -25.92
N THR A 151 -30.00 4.91 -27.04
CA THR A 151 -30.92 6.07 -27.05
C THR A 151 -32.32 5.73 -26.52
N THR A 152 -32.57 4.52 -26.07
CA THR A 152 -33.85 4.05 -25.56
C THR A 152 -33.96 3.95 -24.02
N ALA A 153 -32.87 4.18 -23.31
CA ALA A 153 -32.93 4.35 -21.85
C ALA A 153 -33.44 5.76 -21.51
N LYS A 154 -34.70 6.03 -21.86
CA LYS A 154 -35.48 7.02 -21.14
C LYS A 154 -35.48 6.60 -19.69
N ALA A 155 -35.18 7.54 -18.81
CA ALA A 155 -35.41 7.44 -17.40
C ALA A 155 -36.65 6.58 -17.14
N ASP A 156 -36.54 5.55 -16.30
CA ASP A 156 -37.70 4.96 -15.69
C ASP A 156 -38.45 6.13 -15.05
N ASP A 157 -39.55 6.51 -15.73
CA ASP A 157 -40.41 7.61 -15.36
C ASP A 157 -41.25 7.16 -14.19
N ASP A 158 -40.66 7.07 -13.03
CA ASP A 158 -41.36 7.09 -11.78
C ASP A 158 -41.15 8.48 -11.20
N SER A 159 -42.22 9.28 -11.39
CA SER A 159 -42.48 10.56 -10.80
C SER A 159 -42.42 10.50 -9.27
N GLU A 160 -41.23 10.38 -8.71
CA GLU A 160 -40.95 10.65 -7.30
C GLU A 160 -39.99 11.81 -7.23
N GLU A 161 -40.51 12.87 -6.64
CA GLU A 161 -39.83 14.11 -6.38
C GLU A 161 -38.42 13.85 -5.83
N ASP A 162 -37.50 14.25 -6.61
CA ASP A 162 -36.09 14.49 -6.42
C ASP A 162 -35.51 14.29 -5.01
N TYR A 163 -35.20 13.06 -4.64
CA TYR A 163 -34.31 12.79 -3.51
C TYR A 163 -32.95 13.56 -3.62
N TYR A 164 -32.57 13.93 -4.85
CA TYR A 164 -31.36 14.70 -5.10
C TYR A 164 -31.59 16.21 -5.20
N SER A 165 -32.79 16.70 -5.47
CA SER A 165 -33.09 18.12 -5.55
C SER A 165 -32.98 18.81 -4.19
N ASP A 166 -33.13 18.05 -3.12
CA ASP A 166 -33.00 18.54 -1.74
C ASP A 166 -31.55 18.71 -1.26
N TYR A 167 -30.54 18.23 -2.01
CA TYR A 167 -29.15 18.41 -1.60
C TYR A 167 -28.74 19.89 -1.55
N GLU A 168 -29.32 20.71 -2.42
CA GLU A 168 -29.12 22.17 -2.40
C GLU A 168 -30.04 22.89 -1.42
N ARG A 169 -31.14 22.26 -0.99
CA ARG A 169 -32.13 22.86 -0.08
C ARG A 169 -31.86 22.54 1.39
N SER A 170 -31.11 21.48 1.71
CA SER A 170 -30.75 21.24 3.10
C SER A 170 -29.71 22.26 3.53
N SER A 171 -30.14 23.22 4.33
CA SER A 171 -29.23 24.09 5.05
C SER A 171 -28.36 23.21 5.96
N VAL A 172 -27.06 23.53 6.05
CA VAL A 172 -26.13 22.91 7.03
C VAL A 172 -26.63 23.13 8.46
N ASP A 173 -27.69 23.94 8.62
CA ASP A 173 -28.29 24.29 9.88
C ASP A 173 -29.29 23.24 10.40
N ASP A 174 -29.78 22.32 9.55
CA ASP A 174 -30.59 21.18 9.98
C ASP A 174 -29.73 19.90 10.09
N ASP A 175 -29.12 19.74 11.25
CA ASP A 175 -28.26 18.59 11.55
C ASP A 175 -28.98 17.26 11.42
N ASP A 176 -30.27 17.19 11.77
CA ASP A 176 -31.04 15.94 11.75
C ASP A 176 -31.31 15.48 10.33
N GLU A 177 -31.64 16.36 9.43
CA GLU A 177 -31.85 16.07 8.02
C GLU A 177 -30.56 15.59 7.35
N PHE A 178 -29.44 16.26 7.63
CA PHE A 178 -28.13 15.82 7.13
C PHE A 178 -27.80 14.41 7.60
N TRP A 179 -27.93 14.12 8.90
CA TRP A 179 -27.55 12.82 9.43
C TRP A 179 -28.45 11.70 8.94
N ASN A 180 -29.76 11.93 8.79
CA ASN A 180 -30.67 10.95 8.21
C ASN A 180 -30.26 10.56 6.79
N ARG A 181 -29.83 11.53 5.97
CA ARG A 181 -29.30 11.24 4.62
C ARG A 181 -27.92 10.61 4.67
N TYR A 182 -27.09 11.05 5.60
CA TYR A 182 -25.74 10.48 5.77
C TYR A 182 -25.82 9.00 6.14
N ASP A 183 -26.77 8.61 6.95
CA ASP A 183 -26.96 7.21 7.38
C ASP A 183 -27.66 6.36 6.31
N THR A 184 -28.36 6.98 5.35
CA THR A 184 -28.94 6.27 4.20
C THR A 184 -27.86 5.87 3.23
N TYR A 185 -27.61 4.56 3.11
CA TYR A 185 -26.50 4.01 2.34
C TYR A 185 -26.78 3.99 0.84
N TYR A 186 -28.00 3.65 0.45
CA TYR A 186 -28.41 3.52 -0.94
C TYR A 186 -29.57 4.46 -1.28
N PRO A 187 -29.62 4.98 -2.52
CA PRO A 187 -30.74 5.80 -2.96
C PRO A 187 -32.04 5.00 -2.99
N PHE A 188 -33.17 5.70 -2.92
CA PHE A 188 -34.47 5.10 -3.07
C PHE A 188 -34.59 4.39 -4.43
N GLY A 189 -35.22 3.19 -4.45
CA GLY A 189 -35.31 2.38 -5.65
C GLY A 189 -33.98 1.72 -6.09
N TYR A 190 -33.01 1.62 -5.20
CA TYR A 190 -31.72 0.99 -5.50
C TYR A 190 -31.89 -0.45 -5.97
N ASN A 191 -31.37 -0.74 -7.17
CA ASN A 191 -31.32 -2.07 -7.74
C ASN A 191 -29.89 -2.61 -7.73
N TRP A 192 -29.65 -3.64 -6.96
CA TRP A 192 -28.32 -4.27 -6.81
C TRP A 192 -27.76 -4.79 -8.14
N GLU A 193 -28.59 -5.33 -9.03
CA GLU A 193 -28.14 -5.88 -10.32
C GLU A 193 -27.64 -4.80 -11.26
N ARG A 194 -28.12 -3.56 -11.11
CA ARG A 194 -27.73 -2.41 -11.93
C ARG A 194 -26.71 -1.48 -11.27
N ARG A 195 -26.10 -1.88 -10.15
CA ARG A 195 -25.13 -1.05 -9.42
C ARG A 195 -23.87 -0.70 -10.23
N ASP A 196 -23.53 -1.51 -11.24
CA ASP A 196 -22.35 -1.33 -12.09
C ASP A 196 -22.69 -0.71 -13.46
N ASP A 197 -23.97 -0.37 -13.70
CA ASP A 197 -24.47 0.25 -14.91
C ASP A 197 -24.55 1.78 -14.75
N PRO A 198 -23.65 2.57 -15.38
CA PRO A 198 -23.64 4.03 -15.23
C PRO A 198 -24.85 4.73 -15.90
N THR A 199 -25.73 4.00 -16.57
CA THR A 199 -27.01 4.52 -17.06
C THR A 199 -28.12 4.41 -16.03
N SER A 200 -27.90 3.66 -14.94
CA SER A 200 -28.85 3.48 -13.83
C SER A 200 -28.54 4.42 -12.67
N LYS A 201 -29.61 4.92 -12.00
CA LYS A 201 -29.49 5.67 -10.73
C LYS A 201 -28.75 4.87 -9.66
N SER A 202 -28.85 3.55 -9.67
CA SER A 202 -28.18 2.65 -8.72
C SER A 202 -26.64 2.69 -8.76
N TYR A 203 -26.05 3.13 -9.88
CA TYR A 203 -24.60 3.33 -9.99
C TYR A 203 -24.11 4.47 -9.08
N TYR A 204 -24.90 5.53 -8.89
CA TYR A 204 -24.52 6.76 -8.20
C TYR A 204 -24.78 6.68 -6.70
N ASN A 205 -24.22 5.65 -6.05
CA ASN A 205 -24.35 5.38 -4.63
C ASN A 205 -23.07 5.76 -3.85
N LYS A 206 -23.14 5.74 -2.53
CA LYS A 206 -22.05 6.18 -1.65
C LYS A 206 -20.78 5.33 -1.72
N ASP A 207 -20.87 4.07 -2.18
CA ASP A 207 -19.68 3.22 -2.35
C ASP A 207 -18.71 3.76 -3.40
N ARG A 208 -19.20 4.60 -4.32
CA ARG A 208 -18.41 5.21 -5.38
C ARG A 208 -17.87 6.58 -5.03
N TRP A 209 -18.24 7.10 -3.88
CA TRP A 209 -17.76 8.39 -3.42
C TRP A 209 -16.35 8.27 -2.83
N ALA A 210 -15.57 9.30 -2.99
CA ALA A 210 -14.23 9.35 -2.42
C ALA A 210 -14.27 10.11 -1.09
N THR A 211 -13.81 9.46 -0.02
CA THR A 211 -13.84 10.06 1.32
C THR A 211 -12.48 9.96 1.98
N ARG A 212 -12.10 11.02 2.71
CA ARG A 212 -10.89 11.06 3.52
C ARG A 212 -11.05 11.93 4.75
N ASN A 213 -10.58 11.43 5.89
CA ASN A 213 -10.36 12.24 7.07
C ASN A 213 -9.01 12.93 6.95
N ILE A 214 -8.96 14.23 7.22
CA ILE A 214 -7.74 15.01 7.21
C ILE A 214 -7.59 15.80 8.50
N ILE A 215 -6.36 15.92 8.95
CA ILE A 215 -5.95 16.81 10.05
C ILE A 215 -4.80 17.68 9.56
N ALA A 216 -4.90 18.98 9.78
CA ALA A 216 -3.82 19.92 9.49
C ALA A 216 -2.84 19.93 10.67
N SER A 217 -1.63 19.42 10.45
CA SER A 217 -0.59 19.39 11.50
C SER A 217 0.80 19.25 10.89
N ASN A 218 1.77 19.93 11.49
CA ASN A 218 3.19 19.71 11.20
C ASN A 218 3.87 18.79 12.23
N ILE A 219 3.14 18.29 13.23
CA ILE A 219 3.67 17.43 14.27
C ILE A 219 3.69 15.98 13.80
N GLY A 220 4.88 15.45 13.58
CA GLY A 220 5.12 14.02 13.40
C GLY A 220 5.42 13.34 14.74
N LEU A 221 4.75 12.22 15.01
CA LEU A 221 4.89 11.47 16.25
C LEU A 221 5.29 10.04 15.99
N THR A 222 6.32 9.59 16.70
CA THR A 222 6.69 8.18 16.79
C THR A 222 6.87 7.82 18.26
N ALA A 223 6.29 6.71 18.69
CA ALA A 223 6.42 6.26 20.06
C ALA A 223 6.88 4.80 20.11
N LYS A 224 7.79 4.49 21.03
CA LYS A 224 8.27 3.14 21.28
C LYS A 224 8.17 2.83 22.78
N ARG A 225 7.41 1.81 23.11
CA ARG A 225 7.25 1.35 24.50
C ARG A 225 8.41 0.42 24.88
N GLY A 226 9.01 0.68 26.04
CA GLY A 226 9.98 -0.19 26.69
C GLY A 226 9.30 -1.29 27.53
N ASN A 227 10.09 -2.27 27.98
CA ASN A 227 9.63 -3.34 28.89
C ASN A 227 9.58 -2.87 30.36
N ASP A 228 10.16 -1.73 30.66
CA ASP A 228 10.29 -1.09 31.98
C ASP A 228 9.16 -0.10 32.29
N ASN A 229 8.05 -0.20 31.58
CA ASN A 229 6.95 0.76 31.61
C ASN A 229 7.32 2.18 31.15
N SER A 230 8.47 2.38 30.53
CA SER A 230 8.80 3.63 29.85
C SER A 230 8.27 3.66 28.40
N MET A 231 8.10 4.85 27.89
CA MET A 231 7.81 5.07 26.47
C MET A 231 8.69 6.22 25.97
N LEU A 232 9.51 5.94 24.95
CA LEU A 232 10.25 6.96 24.22
C LEU A 232 9.36 7.52 23.13
N VAL A 233 9.23 8.84 23.10
CA VAL A 233 8.50 9.58 22.05
C VAL A 233 9.48 10.45 21.28
N ALA A 234 9.45 10.33 19.96
CA ALA A 234 10.14 11.23 19.05
C ALA A 234 9.13 12.17 18.38
N VAL A 235 9.42 13.45 18.41
CA VAL A 235 8.60 14.51 17.82
C VAL A 235 9.42 15.25 16.79
N SER A 236 8.94 15.27 15.55
CA SER A 236 9.59 15.94 14.43
C SER A 236 8.59 16.78 13.63
N ASN A 237 9.10 17.76 12.92
CA ASN A 237 8.32 18.52 11.95
C ASN A 237 8.24 17.69 10.65
N ILE A 238 7.02 17.36 10.20
CA ILE A 238 6.83 16.53 9.00
C ILE A 238 7.20 17.22 7.68
N LEU A 239 7.31 18.56 7.67
CA LEU A 239 7.76 19.30 6.48
C LEU A 239 9.28 19.38 6.39
N THR A 240 9.96 19.66 7.52
CA THR A 240 11.40 19.90 7.53
C THR A 240 12.20 18.68 8.01
N THR A 241 11.52 17.69 8.59
CA THR A 241 12.12 16.51 9.26
C THR A 241 12.95 16.84 10.50
N GLU A 242 13.01 18.12 10.90
CA GLU A 242 13.77 18.56 12.06
C GLU A 242 13.09 18.19 13.38
N PRO A 243 13.87 17.96 14.46
CA PRO A 243 13.33 17.74 15.80
C PRO A 243 12.50 18.93 16.27
N MET A 244 11.38 18.65 16.94
CA MET A 244 10.53 19.67 17.53
C MET A 244 10.72 19.72 19.05
N SER A 245 11.35 20.78 19.53
CA SER A 245 11.55 21.05 20.95
C SER A 245 10.31 21.67 21.62
N GLY A 246 10.11 21.38 22.90
CA GLY A 246 9.10 22.04 23.75
C GLY A 246 7.66 21.66 23.41
N VAL A 247 7.44 20.56 22.69
CA VAL A 247 6.10 20.05 22.42
C VAL A 247 5.55 19.40 23.69
N GLU A 248 4.38 19.81 24.12
CA GLU A 248 3.67 19.21 25.25
C GLU A 248 3.07 17.88 24.84
N LEU A 249 3.37 16.85 25.59
CA LEU A 249 2.95 15.48 25.36
C LEU A 249 2.04 15.05 26.50
N GLU A 250 0.86 14.58 26.18
CA GLU A 250 -0.14 14.08 27.13
C GLU A 250 -0.52 12.66 26.72
N VAL A 251 -0.33 11.72 27.63
CA VAL A 251 -0.71 10.33 27.43
C VAL A 251 -1.99 10.04 28.20
N ARG A 252 -2.97 9.46 27.53
CA ARG A 252 -4.26 9.07 28.11
C ARG A 252 -4.48 7.56 28.03
N ASP A 253 -5.22 7.03 29.02
CA ASP A 253 -5.78 5.68 28.95
C ASP A 253 -7.07 5.65 28.09
N TYR A 254 -7.65 4.47 27.94
CA TYR A 254 -8.89 4.30 27.13
C TYR A 254 -10.07 5.12 27.69
N GLN A 255 -10.15 5.31 28.99
CA GLN A 255 -11.18 6.12 29.67
C GLN A 255 -10.91 7.61 29.59
N GLN A 256 -9.88 8.02 28.83
CA GLN A 256 -9.47 9.41 28.64
C GLN A 256 -8.86 10.09 29.89
N THR A 257 -8.47 9.29 30.90
CA THR A 257 -7.73 9.81 32.05
C THR A 257 -6.28 10.09 31.64
N ILE A 258 -5.76 11.26 32.02
CA ILE A 258 -4.35 11.60 31.81
C ILE A 258 -3.51 10.73 32.75
N ILE A 259 -2.65 9.88 32.19
CA ILE A 259 -1.77 8.99 32.94
C ILE A 259 -0.34 9.49 33.03
N SER A 260 0.07 10.35 32.10
CA SER A 260 1.38 11.00 32.12
C SER A 260 1.41 12.25 31.25
N THR A 261 2.29 13.18 31.60
CA THR A 261 2.61 14.37 30.78
C THR A 261 4.12 14.56 30.72
N SER A 262 4.62 15.05 29.57
CA SER A 262 6.04 15.34 29.37
C SER A 262 6.21 16.46 28.34
N LYS A 263 7.45 16.89 28.09
CA LYS A 263 7.80 17.82 27.00
C LYS A 263 9.00 17.28 26.22
N SER A 264 8.99 17.48 24.91
CA SER A 264 10.12 17.12 24.08
C SER A 264 11.34 18.02 24.34
N GLY A 265 12.53 17.41 24.39
CA GLY A 265 13.82 18.09 24.49
C GLY A 265 14.21 18.83 23.21
N SER A 266 15.40 19.43 23.22
CA SER A 266 15.97 20.12 22.06
C SER A 266 16.24 19.16 20.87
N ASP A 267 16.42 17.89 21.16
CA ASP A 267 16.59 16.77 20.24
C ASP A 267 15.27 16.19 19.71
N GLY A 268 14.14 16.73 20.17
CA GLY A 268 12.81 16.26 19.81
C GLY A 268 12.35 15.00 20.55
N PHE A 269 13.15 14.46 21.48
CA PHE A 269 12.79 13.26 22.26
C PHE A 269 12.19 13.61 23.60
N ALA A 270 11.35 12.70 24.08
CA ALA A 270 10.83 12.71 25.44
C ALA A 270 10.68 11.26 25.94
N THR A 271 11.03 11.02 27.20
CA THR A 271 10.73 9.78 27.89
C THR A 271 9.50 10.00 28.76
N VAL A 272 8.57 9.07 28.73
CA VAL A 272 7.31 9.09 29.45
C VAL A 272 7.18 7.83 30.29
N ASP A 273 6.95 7.99 31.60
CA ASP A 273 6.66 6.88 32.50
C ASP A 273 5.18 6.50 32.46
N LEU A 274 4.89 5.24 32.22
CA LEU A 274 3.55 4.72 32.06
C LEU A 274 3.11 3.95 33.31
N LYS A 275 2.22 4.54 34.10
CA LYS A 275 1.63 3.88 35.29
C LYS A 275 0.49 2.92 34.96
N ARG A 276 -0.09 3.04 33.78
CA ARG A 276 -1.21 2.25 33.26
C ARG A 276 -1.02 1.99 31.78
N LYS A 277 -1.88 1.12 31.20
CA LYS A 277 -1.89 0.87 29.76
C LYS A 277 -2.26 2.16 29.01
N PRO A 278 -1.39 2.70 28.15
CA PRO A 278 -1.67 3.89 27.38
C PRO A 278 -2.62 3.54 26.22
N PHE A 279 -3.41 4.53 25.81
CA PHE A 279 -4.31 4.42 24.67
C PHE A 279 -4.04 5.49 23.60
N LEU A 280 -3.81 6.73 24.03
CA LEU A 280 -3.66 7.87 23.13
C LEU A 280 -2.55 8.80 23.60
N LEU A 281 -1.68 9.19 22.69
CA LEU A 281 -0.74 10.29 22.86
C LEU A 281 -1.26 11.51 22.11
N ILE A 282 -1.36 12.63 22.81
CA ILE A 282 -1.71 13.95 22.28
C ILE A 282 -0.49 14.85 22.39
N ALA A 283 -0.07 15.45 21.30
CA ALA A 283 1.00 16.43 21.24
C ALA A 283 0.45 17.82 20.97
N ARG A 284 0.93 18.82 21.69
CA ARG A 284 0.51 20.23 21.55
C ARG A 284 1.71 21.14 21.45
N LYS A 285 1.71 22.04 20.45
CA LYS A 285 2.67 23.13 20.34
C LYS A 285 1.98 24.36 19.77
N GLY A 286 1.78 25.39 20.61
CA GLY A 286 0.92 26.51 20.23
C GLY A 286 -0.48 26.01 19.82
N ASN A 287 -0.88 26.33 18.61
CA ASN A 287 -2.17 25.90 18.08
C ASN A 287 -2.09 24.52 17.40
N GLU A 288 -0.90 23.94 17.15
CA GLU A 288 -0.77 22.66 16.47
C GLU A 288 -1.08 21.49 17.39
N ARG A 289 -1.68 20.45 16.82
CA ARG A 289 -2.03 19.20 17.51
C ARG A 289 -1.56 18.00 16.69
N GLY A 290 -1.06 17.00 17.37
CA GLY A 290 -0.77 15.68 16.82
C GLY A 290 -1.42 14.62 17.69
N TYR A 291 -1.87 13.54 17.07
CA TYR A 291 -2.49 12.41 17.74
C TYR A 291 -1.84 11.12 17.30
N LEU A 292 -1.52 10.24 18.26
CA LEU A 292 -1.00 8.92 18.00
C LEU A 292 -1.72 7.91 18.89
N LYS A 293 -2.43 6.99 18.28
CA LYS A 293 -3.10 5.89 18.96
C LYS A 293 -2.05 4.87 19.41
N LEU A 294 -2.09 4.48 20.67
CA LEU A 294 -1.08 3.63 21.34
C LEU A 294 -1.62 2.23 21.70
N ASP A 295 -2.77 1.86 21.14
CA ASP A 295 -3.32 0.53 21.34
C ASP A 295 -2.53 -0.54 20.55
N ASP A 296 -2.68 -1.81 20.97
CA ASP A 296 -1.95 -2.92 20.37
C ASP A 296 -2.32 -3.12 18.89
N GLY A 297 -3.54 -2.70 18.47
CA GLY A 297 -3.99 -2.74 17.08
C GLY A 297 -3.39 -1.67 16.18
N SER A 298 -2.88 -0.58 16.77
CA SER A 298 -2.24 0.53 16.04
C SER A 298 -0.72 0.40 15.97
N SER A 299 -0.14 -0.59 16.67
CA SER A 299 1.29 -0.84 16.62
C SER A 299 1.74 -1.24 15.23
N LEU A 300 2.94 -0.82 14.84
CA LEU A 300 3.55 -1.27 13.59
C LEU A 300 3.63 -2.80 13.61
N ALA A 301 3.01 -3.46 12.66
CA ALA A 301 3.05 -4.91 12.55
C ALA A 301 4.47 -5.36 12.19
N LEU A 302 5.22 -5.77 13.22
CA LEU A 302 6.59 -6.26 13.08
C LEU A 302 6.65 -7.58 12.29
N SER A 303 5.51 -8.29 12.17
CA SER A 303 5.40 -9.52 11.37
C SER A 303 5.70 -9.34 9.86
N ARG A 304 5.70 -8.10 9.36
CA ARG A 304 6.12 -7.79 7.98
C ARG A 304 7.61 -7.54 7.84
N PHE A 305 8.31 -7.41 8.95
CA PHE A 305 9.76 -7.33 9.01
C PHE A 305 10.25 -8.60 9.67
N ASP A 306 11.30 -9.19 9.16
CA ASP A 306 12.00 -10.25 9.88
C ASP A 306 12.69 -9.60 11.09
N VAL A 307 11.95 -9.55 12.19
CA VAL A 307 12.39 -9.00 13.48
C VAL A 307 12.80 -10.10 14.45
N SER A 308 12.85 -11.36 13.97
CA SER A 308 13.28 -12.49 14.80
C SER A 308 14.68 -12.26 15.36
N GLY A 309 15.43 -11.36 14.72
CA GLY A 309 16.79 -11.05 15.12
C GLY A 309 17.65 -12.31 15.16
N GLU A 310 18.92 -12.20 14.99
CA GLU A 310 19.78 -13.36 15.21
C GLU A 310 19.73 -13.76 16.70
N GLU A 311 19.69 -15.06 16.97
CA GLU A 311 19.78 -15.58 18.31
C GLU A 311 21.02 -15.02 19.01
N VAL A 312 20.89 -14.73 20.29
CA VAL A 312 22.05 -14.31 21.12
C VAL A 312 23.02 -15.48 21.17
N LYS A 313 24.17 -15.34 20.52
CA LYS A 313 25.23 -16.36 20.52
C LYS A 313 26.33 -15.94 21.50
N ASN A 314 26.52 -16.68 22.55
CA ASN A 314 27.51 -16.39 23.62
C ASN A 314 27.39 -14.99 24.23
N GLY A 315 26.17 -14.45 24.35
CA GLY A 315 25.94 -13.08 24.85
C GLY A 315 26.06 -11.96 23.81
N ILE A 316 26.41 -12.30 22.57
CA ILE A 316 26.62 -11.36 21.47
C ILE A 316 25.48 -11.49 20.47
N LYS A 317 24.93 -10.35 20.03
CA LYS A 317 24.04 -10.26 18.87
C LYS A 317 24.79 -9.67 17.70
N GLY A 318 24.53 -10.19 16.51
CA GLY A 318 25.12 -9.66 15.27
C GLY A 318 24.13 -9.69 14.12
N PHE A 319 24.21 -8.70 13.26
CA PHE A 319 23.37 -8.60 12.08
C PHE A 319 24.18 -8.19 10.85
N ILE A 320 24.08 -8.98 9.77
CA ILE A 320 24.75 -8.71 8.49
C ILE A 320 23.74 -8.20 7.48
N PHE A 321 24.01 -7.06 6.83
CA PHE A 321 23.20 -6.53 5.75
C PHE A 321 24.05 -5.87 4.66
N GLY A 322 23.52 -5.80 3.46
CA GLY A 322 24.14 -5.13 2.32
C GLY A 322 23.31 -3.98 1.81
N GLU A 323 23.91 -3.14 0.98
CA GLU A 323 23.22 -1.99 0.35
C GLU A 323 22.14 -2.41 -0.64
N ARG A 324 22.11 -3.69 -1.05
CA ARG A 324 21.10 -4.27 -1.95
C ARG A 324 20.89 -5.75 -1.66
N GLY A 325 19.84 -6.33 -2.25
CA GLY A 325 19.50 -7.75 -2.09
C GLY A 325 20.14 -8.69 -3.12
N VAL A 326 20.61 -8.16 -4.26
CA VAL A 326 21.19 -8.94 -5.35
C VAL A 326 22.34 -8.15 -5.98
N TRP A 327 23.45 -8.83 -6.23
CA TRP A 327 24.64 -8.29 -6.91
C TRP A 327 24.89 -9.03 -8.22
N ARG A 328 25.65 -8.41 -9.10
CA ARG A 328 26.15 -9.06 -10.33
C ARG A 328 27.56 -9.57 -10.11
N PRO A 329 28.00 -10.61 -10.85
CA PRO A 329 29.42 -10.90 -10.94
C PRO A 329 30.21 -9.65 -11.34
N GLY A 330 31.30 -9.35 -10.63
CA GLY A 330 32.10 -8.16 -10.80
C GLY A 330 31.68 -6.94 -9.97
N ASP A 331 30.49 -6.95 -9.36
CA ASP A 331 30.05 -5.85 -8.51
C ASP A 331 30.87 -5.76 -7.22
N THR A 332 31.06 -4.54 -6.76
CA THR A 332 31.52 -4.26 -5.40
C THR A 332 30.35 -4.37 -4.44
N MET A 333 30.54 -5.11 -3.37
CA MET A 333 29.55 -5.32 -2.30
C MET A 333 30.02 -4.58 -1.05
N TYR A 334 29.12 -3.80 -0.45
CA TYR A 334 29.31 -3.16 0.83
C TYR A 334 28.47 -3.90 1.86
N LEU A 335 29.12 -4.79 2.61
CA LEU A 335 28.44 -5.60 3.63
C LEU A 335 28.72 -4.99 5.00
N ASN A 336 27.64 -4.59 5.65
CA ASN A 336 27.69 -4.03 6.98
C ASN A 336 27.41 -5.13 8.00
N PHE A 337 28.11 -5.09 9.10
CA PHE A 337 27.87 -5.92 10.27
C PHE A 337 27.74 -5.04 11.51
N ILE A 338 26.63 -5.20 12.20
CA ILE A 338 26.42 -4.55 13.49
C ILE A 338 26.56 -5.61 14.56
N VAL A 339 27.39 -5.34 15.57
CA VAL A 339 27.50 -6.19 16.75
C VAL A 339 27.00 -5.44 17.98
N GLU A 340 26.17 -6.11 18.78
CA GLU A 340 25.71 -5.65 20.09
C GLU A 340 26.23 -6.62 21.15
N ASP A 341 27.08 -6.10 22.03
CA ASP A 341 27.59 -6.80 23.21
C ASP A 341 27.08 -6.09 24.47
N LYS A 342 25.88 -6.46 24.93
CA LYS A 342 25.26 -5.85 26.12
C LYS A 342 25.98 -6.16 27.40
N GLU A 343 26.73 -7.27 27.45
CA GLU A 343 27.41 -7.74 28.63
C GLU A 343 28.87 -7.28 28.72
N GLY A 344 29.35 -6.54 27.69
CA GLY A 344 30.71 -6.03 27.64
C GLY A 344 31.79 -7.13 27.62
N LYS A 345 31.50 -8.27 27.00
CA LYS A 345 32.40 -9.43 26.91
C LYS A 345 33.53 -9.29 25.91
N LEU A 346 33.32 -8.41 24.91
CA LEU A 346 34.31 -8.17 23.90
C LEU A 346 35.31 -7.10 24.37
N PRO A 347 36.60 -7.38 24.38
CA PRO A 347 37.60 -6.35 24.60
C PRO A 347 37.50 -5.24 23.55
N LYS A 348 37.99 -4.04 23.91
CA LYS A 348 38.14 -2.98 22.95
C LYS A 348 39.03 -3.45 21.77
N ASP A 349 38.69 -3.08 20.57
CA ASP A 349 39.41 -3.45 19.34
C ASP A 349 39.49 -4.99 19.09
N HIS A 350 38.46 -5.72 19.54
CA HIS A 350 38.38 -7.17 19.31
C HIS A 350 38.27 -7.47 17.81
N PRO A 351 39.09 -8.41 17.27
CA PRO A 351 39.07 -8.72 15.85
C PRO A 351 37.76 -9.37 15.42
N VAL A 352 37.19 -8.88 14.32
CA VAL A 352 36.03 -9.44 13.63
C VAL A 352 36.48 -10.00 12.29
N GLU A 353 36.31 -11.29 12.12
CA GLU A 353 36.70 -12.02 10.93
C GLU A 353 35.52 -12.11 9.95
N PHE A 354 35.72 -11.63 8.74
CA PHE A 354 34.79 -11.79 7.62
C PHE A 354 35.32 -12.80 6.62
N SER A 355 34.45 -13.74 6.22
CA SER A 355 34.75 -14.71 5.17
C SER A 355 33.61 -14.78 4.16
N LEU A 356 33.94 -14.74 2.89
CA LEU A 356 33.00 -14.91 1.78
C LEU A 356 33.26 -16.24 1.10
N PHE A 357 32.19 -17.05 0.94
CA PHE A 357 32.27 -18.37 0.30
C PHE A 357 31.48 -18.37 -1.00
N THR A 358 31.97 -19.11 -1.99
CA THR A 358 31.26 -19.35 -3.25
C THR A 358 29.99 -20.20 -3.01
N PRO A 359 29.08 -20.30 -4.00
CA PRO A 359 27.94 -21.21 -3.93
C PRO A 359 28.32 -22.69 -3.71
N GLN A 360 29.54 -23.07 -4.06
CA GLN A 360 30.11 -24.41 -3.89
C GLN A 360 30.77 -24.61 -2.50
N GLY A 361 30.74 -23.56 -1.64
CA GLY A 361 31.34 -23.62 -0.30
C GLY A 361 32.85 -23.40 -0.23
N GLN A 362 33.49 -22.97 -1.31
CA GLN A 362 34.90 -22.63 -1.32
C GLN A 362 35.12 -21.25 -0.74
N LEU A 363 36.14 -21.09 0.11
CA LEU A 363 36.53 -19.78 0.63
C LEU A 363 37.04 -18.91 -0.53
N TYR A 364 36.39 -17.79 -0.73
CA TYR A 364 36.70 -16.85 -1.80
C TYR A 364 37.51 -15.63 -1.29
N LYS A 365 37.12 -15.07 -0.15
CA LYS A 365 37.79 -13.94 0.46
C LYS A 365 37.73 -14.01 1.98
N HIS A 366 38.77 -13.56 2.63
CA HIS A 366 38.87 -13.44 4.08
C HIS A 366 39.47 -12.10 4.45
N THR A 367 38.91 -11.43 5.46
CA THR A 367 39.34 -10.12 5.94
C THR A 367 39.10 -10.03 7.45
N VAL A 368 40.00 -9.38 8.15
CA VAL A 368 39.86 -9.13 9.60
C VAL A 368 39.87 -7.62 9.82
N GLN A 369 38.97 -7.13 10.65
CA GLN A 369 38.89 -5.75 11.11
C GLN A 369 38.80 -5.74 12.63
N SER A 370 39.53 -4.85 13.30
CA SER A 370 39.49 -4.70 14.76
C SER A 370 39.03 -3.32 15.20
N ASP A 371 38.95 -2.37 14.29
CA ASP A 371 38.49 -1.00 14.57
C ASP A 371 37.17 -0.75 13.89
N ALA A 372 36.16 -0.39 14.68
CA ALA A 372 34.83 0.00 14.16
C ALA A 372 34.13 0.94 15.15
N PRO A 373 33.60 2.08 14.67
CA PRO A 373 32.84 2.98 15.53
C PRO A 373 31.56 2.29 16.02
N ASP A 374 31.35 2.29 17.31
CA ASP A 374 30.11 1.84 17.96
C ASP A 374 29.61 0.44 17.54
N GLY A 375 30.52 -0.48 17.23
CA GLY A 375 30.17 -1.84 16.81
C GLY A 375 29.71 -1.98 15.37
N PHE A 376 29.96 -0.97 14.53
CA PHE A 376 29.64 -0.98 13.09
C PHE A 376 30.87 -1.33 12.27
N TYR A 377 30.82 -2.48 11.59
CA TYR A 377 31.89 -2.94 10.69
C TYR A 377 31.42 -2.87 9.23
N LEU A 378 32.23 -2.27 8.36
CA LEU A 378 31.98 -2.22 6.93
C LEU A 378 33.02 -3.07 6.19
N PHE A 379 32.56 -4.18 5.60
CA PHE A 379 33.36 -5.05 4.74
C PHE A 379 33.14 -4.71 3.28
N LYS A 380 34.08 -4.04 2.67
CA LYS A 380 34.10 -3.80 1.22
C LYS A 380 34.71 -5.02 0.53
N THR A 381 33.94 -5.70 -0.29
CA THR A 381 34.39 -6.87 -1.05
C THR A 381 33.85 -6.81 -2.48
N ASN A 382 34.34 -7.68 -3.34
CA ASN A 382 33.86 -7.80 -4.73
C ASN A 382 34.00 -9.23 -5.19
N THR A 383 33.26 -9.60 -6.22
CA THR A 383 33.47 -10.83 -6.96
C THR A 383 34.13 -10.54 -8.30
N ASP A 384 34.73 -11.54 -8.93
CA ASP A 384 35.20 -11.41 -10.30
C ASP A 384 34.03 -11.35 -11.29
N ALA A 385 34.26 -10.73 -12.46
CA ALA A 385 33.22 -10.65 -13.49
C ALA A 385 32.81 -12.03 -14.03
N SER A 386 33.68 -13.03 -13.89
CA SER A 386 33.43 -14.42 -14.23
C SER A 386 32.98 -15.29 -13.05
N ALA A 387 32.73 -14.70 -11.88
CA ALA A 387 32.35 -15.43 -10.68
C ALA A 387 31.03 -16.18 -10.89
N PRO A 388 30.89 -17.39 -10.30
CA PRO A 388 29.67 -18.18 -10.43
C PRO A 388 28.47 -17.45 -9.82
N THR A 389 27.36 -17.51 -10.53
CA THR A 389 26.06 -17.05 -10.00
C THR A 389 25.50 -18.04 -8.98
N GLY A 390 24.68 -17.54 -8.07
CA GLY A 390 24.03 -18.36 -7.04
C GLY A 390 24.05 -17.68 -5.66
N ASN A 391 23.79 -18.51 -4.64
CA ASN A 391 23.77 -18.08 -3.25
C ASN A 391 25.16 -18.22 -2.65
N TRP A 392 25.86 -17.10 -2.52
CA TRP A 392 27.12 -17.00 -1.80
C TRP A 392 26.86 -16.91 -0.30
N LEU A 393 27.82 -17.27 0.53
CA LEU A 393 27.71 -17.20 1.98
C LEU A 393 28.70 -16.21 2.56
N ALA A 394 28.19 -15.14 3.16
CA ALA A 394 28.99 -14.26 4.00
C ALA A 394 28.93 -14.79 5.44
N LYS A 395 30.08 -14.99 6.06
CA LYS A 395 30.23 -15.49 7.42
C LYS A 395 31.12 -14.54 8.23
N ILE A 396 30.65 -14.17 9.42
CA ILE A 396 31.37 -13.31 10.35
C ILE A 396 31.56 -14.05 11.65
N LYS A 397 32.79 -14.00 12.17
CA LYS A 397 33.13 -14.53 13.49
C LYS A 397 33.61 -13.44 14.41
N VAL A 398 33.09 -13.40 15.62
CA VAL A 398 33.48 -12.45 16.68
C VAL A 398 33.21 -13.07 18.06
N GLY A 399 34.18 -12.99 18.98
CA GLY A 399 34.01 -13.41 20.35
C GLY A 399 33.50 -14.85 20.51
N GLY A 400 33.88 -15.77 19.61
CA GLY A 400 33.40 -17.15 19.60
C GLY A 400 32.00 -17.35 18.99
N ALA A 401 31.30 -16.27 18.64
CA ALA A 401 30.04 -16.30 17.92
C ALA A 401 30.25 -16.29 16.39
N SER A 402 29.32 -16.87 15.65
CA SER A 402 29.35 -16.89 14.18
C SER A 402 28.00 -16.49 13.61
N PHE A 403 28.03 -15.54 12.67
CA PHE A 403 26.87 -14.99 11.99
C PHE A 403 27.00 -15.25 10.48
N GLU A 404 25.88 -15.58 9.83
CA GLU A 404 25.90 -15.97 8.44
C GLU A 404 24.78 -15.25 7.66
N LYS A 405 25.06 -14.86 6.43
CA LYS A 405 24.07 -14.33 5.48
C LYS A 405 24.30 -14.85 4.09
N ARG A 406 23.22 -15.29 3.45
CA ARG A 406 23.24 -15.64 2.04
C ARG A 406 23.22 -14.39 1.18
N ILE A 407 24.18 -14.29 0.28
CA ILE A 407 24.36 -13.19 -0.66
C ILE A 407 24.00 -13.71 -2.05
N LYS A 408 23.02 -13.09 -2.67
CA LYS A 408 22.55 -13.50 -4.00
C LYS A 408 23.37 -12.80 -5.08
N VAL A 409 24.12 -13.56 -5.86
CA VAL A 409 24.89 -13.04 -7.01
C VAL A 409 24.26 -13.60 -8.28
N GLU A 410 23.71 -12.74 -9.13
CA GLU A 410 23.01 -13.14 -10.35
C GLU A 410 23.32 -12.22 -11.51
N THR A 411 23.33 -12.80 -12.71
CA THR A 411 23.40 -12.00 -13.94
C THR A 411 22.00 -11.44 -14.20
N VAL A 412 21.74 -10.22 -13.78
CA VAL A 412 20.48 -9.54 -14.06
C VAL A 412 20.45 -9.15 -15.54
N MET A 413 19.90 -10.02 -16.37
CA MET A 413 19.51 -9.66 -17.72
C MET A 413 18.05 -9.23 -17.71
N PRO A 414 17.70 -8.05 -18.25
CA PRO A 414 16.30 -7.70 -18.40
C PRO A 414 15.61 -8.76 -19.23
N ASN A 415 14.48 -9.28 -18.75
CA ASN A 415 13.65 -10.21 -19.49
C ASN A 415 13.25 -9.54 -20.81
N ARG A 416 13.73 -10.07 -21.91
CA ARG A 416 13.40 -9.59 -23.25
C ARG A 416 12.35 -10.43 -23.95
N LEU A 417 12.09 -11.64 -23.41
CA LEU A 417 11.16 -12.61 -23.97
C LEU A 417 9.98 -12.85 -23.03
N LYS A 418 8.79 -12.91 -23.58
CA LYS A 418 7.60 -13.46 -22.94
C LYS A 418 7.44 -14.88 -23.46
N ILE A 419 7.52 -15.87 -22.56
CA ILE A 419 7.36 -17.29 -22.87
C ILE A 419 6.04 -17.75 -22.27
N ASN A 420 5.23 -18.43 -23.04
CA ASN A 420 4.01 -19.09 -22.61
C ASN A 420 4.08 -20.56 -23.03
N ILE A 421 3.75 -21.45 -22.09
CA ILE A 421 3.61 -22.89 -22.35
C ILE A 421 2.12 -23.19 -22.21
N ASP A 422 1.53 -23.75 -23.25
CA ASP A 422 0.12 -24.08 -23.30
C ASP A 422 -0.05 -25.56 -23.62
N PHE A 423 -0.71 -26.28 -22.75
CA PHE A 423 -1.07 -27.68 -22.93
C PHE A 423 -2.50 -27.87 -23.45
N GLY A 424 -3.20 -26.80 -23.77
CA GLY A 424 -4.58 -26.80 -24.30
C GLY A 424 -5.64 -27.28 -23.33
N LYS A 425 -5.28 -27.64 -22.10
CA LYS A 425 -6.19 -28.07 -21.02
C LYS A 425 -5.59 -27.71 -19.65
N ASP A 426 -6.45 -27.33 -18.73
CA ASP A 426 -6.07 -26.93 -17.36
C ASP A 426 -5.64 -28.12 -16.48
N ALA A 427 -5.83 -29.36 -16.90
CA ALA A 427 -5.52 -30.55 -16.14
C ALA A 427 -4.81 -31.59 -17.01
N VAL A 428 -3.74 -32.04 -16.51
CA VAL A 428 -2.92 -33.16 -16.90
C VAL A 428 -3.53 -34.38 -16.20
N LEU A 429 -3.62 -35.60 -16.68
CA LEU A 429 -2.80 -36.43 -17.53
C LEU A 429 -3.05 -37.81 -17.07
N GLY A 430 -3.70 -38.60 -17.84
CA GLY A 430 -3.75 -40.04 -17.62
C GLY A 430 -2.49 -40.70 -18.14
N GLU A 431 -2.05 -41.76 -17.49
CA GLU A 431 -1.02 -42.68 -17.96
C GLU A 431 -1.38 -43.22 -19.37
N GLY A 432 -0.47 -43.12 -20.33
CA GLY A 432 -0.64 -43.74 -21.65
C GLY A 432 -0.99 -42.79 -22.82
N ASN A 433 -1.27 -41.53 -22.62
CA ASN A 433 -1.49 -40.59 -23.71
C ASN A 433 -0.35 -39.54 -23.80
N PRO A 434 0.22 -39.30 -25.00
CA PRO A 434 1.22 -38.29 -25.17
C PRO A 434 0.61 -36.90 -24.89
N ASN A 435 1.21 -36.15 -23.98
CA ASN A 435 0.82 -34.78 -23.67
C ASN A 435 1.65 -33.85 -24.54
N THR A 436 0.99 -33.22 -25.49
CA THR A 436 1.62 -32.22 -26.35
C THR A 436 1.32 -30.84 -25.83
N GLY A 437 2.34 -29.99 -25.68
CA GLY A 437 2.22 -28.58 -25.33
C GLY A 437 2.83 -27.72 -26.41
N ALA A 438 2.29 -26.52 -26.60
CA ALA A 438 2.84 -25.47 -27.45
C ALA A 438 3.65 -24.50 -26.62
N ILE A 439 4.90 -24.22 -27.02
CA ILE A 439 5.73 -23.19 -26.43
C ILE A 439 5.68 -21.96 -27.37
N ASN A 440 5.14 -20.88 -26.88
CA ASN A 440 5.13 -19.60 -27.58
C ASN A 440 6.14 -18.64 -26.95
N ALA A 441 7.13 -18.20 -27.70
CA ALA A 441 8.09 -17.20 -27.28
C ALA A 441 7.94 -15.94 -28.14
N LYS A 442 7.75 -14.80 -27.48
CA LYS A 442 7.68 -13.49 -28.14
C LYS A 442 8.62 -12.52 -27.45
N TRP A 443 9.29 -11.68 -28.22
CA TRP A 443 9.99 -10.53 -27.63
C TRP A 443 8.97 -9.57 -26.98
N LEU A 444 9.38 -8.84 -25.94
CA LEU A 444 8.47 -7.92 -25.24
C LEU A 444 7.89 -6.82 -26.14
N PHE A 445 8.57 -6.50 -27.23
CA PHE A 445 8.05 -5.58 -28.25
C PHE A 445 7.11 -6.27 -29.27
N GLY A 446 6.73 -7.55 -29.07
CA GLY A 446 5.69 -8.25 -29.81
C GLY A 446 6.15 -9.18 -30.92
N ALA A 447 7.40 -9.09 -31.40
CA ALA A 447 7.91 -9.97 -32.46
C ALA A 447 8.07 -11.42 -31.97
N PRO A 448 7.78 -12.45 -32.83
CA PRO A 448 8.00 -13.85 -32.47
C PRO A 448 9.49 -14.16 -32.28
N GLY A 449 9.81 -14.93 -31.25
CA GLY A 449 11.16 -15.43 -30.98
C GLY A 449 11.50 -16.57 -31.94
N LYS A 450 12.15 -16.29 -33.05
CA LYS A 450 12.57 -17.30 -34.03
C LYS A 450 13.95 -17.88 -33.68
N ASN A 451 14.16 -19.16 -33.95
CA ASN A 451 15.44 -19.86 -33.82
C ASN A 451 16.09 -19.84 -32.42
N LEU A 452 15.27 -19.84 -31.37
CA LEU A 452 15.72 -19.90 -30.01
C LEU A 452 15.96 -21.34 -29.56
N LYS A 453 17.04 -21.57 -28.81
CA LYS A 453 17.23 -22.84 -28.08
C LYS A 453 16.41 -22.78 -26.79
N ALA A 454 15.57 -23.79 -26.56
CA ALA A 454 14.83 -23.94 -25.32
C ALA A 454 15.39 -25.16 -24.55
N LYS A 455 15.60 -24.98 -23.24
CA LYS A 455 15.81 -26.08 -22.29
C LYS A 455 14.55 -26.15 -21.43
N ILE A 456 13.99 -27.33 -21.35
CA ILE A 456 12.78 -27.61 -20.58
C ILE A 456 13.17 -28.57 -19.47
N ASP A 457 12.96 -28.17 -18.24
CA ASP A 457 13.09 -29.02 -17.07
C ASP A 457 11.67 -29.30 -16.54
N ALA A 458 11.27 -30.56 -16.48
CA ALA A 458 9.99 -30.98 -15.93
C ALA A 458 10.21 -31.68 -14.58
N SER A 459 9.44 -31.29 -13.60
CA SER A 459 9.49 -31.89 -12.27
C SER A 459 8.08 -32.29 -11.83
N LEU A 460 7.93 -33.49 -11.33
CA LEU A 460 6.68 -34.02 -10.81
C LEU A 460 6.70 -34.01 -9.29
N TYR A 461 5.69 -33.36 -8.69
CA TYR A 461 5.53 -33.34 -7.25
C TYR A 461 4.25 -34.05 -6.84
N SER A 462 4.31 -34.87 -5.81
CA SER A 462 3.13 -35.46 -5.20
C SER A 462 2.29 -34.34 -4.54
N ARG A 463 1.00 -34.32 -4.86
CA ARG A 463 0.04 -33.40 -4.27
C ARG A 463 -1.13 -34.17 -3.69
N GLY A 464 -1.58 -33.78 -2.49
CA GLY A 464 -2.79 -34.33 -1.90
C GLY A 464 -4.00 -34.07 -2.80
N THR A 465 -4.86 -35.08 -2.92
CA THR A 465 -6.09 -34.98 -3.71
C THR A 465 -7.05 -34.01 -3.01
N VAL A 466 -7.50 -32.99 -3.74
CA VAL A 466 -8.46 -32.00 -3.25
C VAL A 466 -9.75 -32.16 -4.07
N PHE A 467 -10.88 -32.27 -3.40
CA PHE A 467 -12.20 -32.34 -4.02
C PHE A 467 -12.96 -31.02 -3.81
N PRO A 468 -12.81 -30.03 -4.73
CA PRO A 468 -13.40 -28.68 -4.51
C PRO A 468 -14.92 -28.69 -4.30
N LYS A 469 -15.61 -29.65 -4.91
CA LYS A 469 -17.08 -29.81 -4.74
C LYS A 469 -17.47 -30.31 -3.35
N PHE A 470 -16.53 -30.80 -2.56
CA PHE A 470 -16.72 -31.40 -1.26
C PHE A 470 -15.86 -30.74 -0.16
N ALA A 471 -15.47 -29.50 -0.36
CA ALA A 471 -14.61 -28.77 0.58
C ALA A 471 -15.15 -28.72 2.02
N GLY A 472 -16.46 -28.81 2.21
CA GLY A 472 -17.07 -28.93 3.52
C GLY A 472 -16.94 -30.31 4.20
N PHE A 473 -16.46 -31.32 3.50
CA PHE A 473 -16.32 -32.69 3.99
C PHE A 473 -14.86 -33.13 4.22
N GLU A 474 -13.90 -32.27 4.04
CA GLU A 474 -12.47 -32.57 4.17
C GLU A 474 -12.04 -33.07 5.57
N ARG A 475 -12.86 -32.93 6.58
CA ARG A 475 -12.61 -33.42 7.95
C ARG A 475 -12.93 -34.91 8.19
N LEU A 476 -13.52 -35.60 7.24
CA LEU A 476 -14.00 -37.00 7.47
C LEU A 476 -13.25 -38.07 6.70
N LEU A 477 -12.29 -37.75 5.86
CA LEU A 477 -11.55 -38.72 5.04
C LEU A 477 -10.02 -38.70 5.23
N ALA A 478 -9.56 -38.52 6.45
CA ALA A 478 -8.21 -38.88 6.81
C ALA A 478 -8.15 -40.43 7.08
N VAL A 479 -8.36 -41.23 6.06
CA VAL A 479 -7.96 -42.63 6.06
C VAL A 479 -6.58 -42.70 5.47
N GLU A 480 -5.56 -42.98 6.30
CA GLU A 480 -4.24 -43.37 5.89
C GLU A 480 -4.31 -44.59 4.97
N ILE A 481 -4.17 -44.40 3.67
CA ILE A 481 -3.78 -45.47 2.77
C ILE A 481 -2.25 -45.42 2.71
N GLY A 482 -1.63 -46.13 3.65
CA GLY A 482 -0.21 -46.43 3.64
C GLY A 482 0.09 -47.44 2.52
N GLY A 483 0.40 -46.94 1.34
CA GLY A 483 0.93 -47.71 0.24
C GLY A 483 2.36 -47.28 -0.09
N ARG A 484 3.35 -48.03 0.39
CA ARG A 484 4.73 -47.91 -0.09
C ARG A 484 4.79 -48.47 -1.50
N PHE A 485 5.01 -47.62 -2.49
CA PHE A 485 5.56 -48.06 -3.77
C PHE A 485 7.08 -47.91 -3.72
N ARG A 486 7.77 -49.06 -3.76
CA ARG A 486 9.19 -49.19 -4.11
C ARG A 486 9.28 -49.42 -5.62
N SER A 487 10.14 -48.70 -6.28
CA SER A 487 11.02 -49.20 -7.32
C SER A 487 12.19 -48.28 -7.48
#